data_f5226f33be770cc0887694938ad70067
#
_entry.id   f5226f33be770cc0887694938ad70067
#
_cell.length_a   1.000
_cell.length_b   1.000
_cell.length_c   1.000
_cell.angle_alpha   90.00
_cell.angle_beta   90.00
_cell.angle_gamma   90.00
#
_symmetry.space_group_name_H-M   'P 1'
#
loop_
_entity.id
_entity.type
_entity.pdbx_description
1 polymer ?
#
loop_
_entity_poly.entity_id
_entity_poly.type
_entity_poly.pdbx_seq_one_letter_code
_entity_poly.pdbx_strand_id
1 'polypeptide(L)'
;MQSLPCSIIIPTYNRKKFEKLIEYNILCQTYSNILEIVIADDGDDEMLQLNVPYSINYIKCDRMTIGQKRNLLASKCKGFYIAHMDTDDVYLPTYIEHSVSILENQKKDAVGTSDMVFIYPDGKTGSMRNPLLSMANEATLVYKKSFWDEKHFAESQSSEAIYFLKGRHWQTAHSDIKKVMICICHSTNTVDKNVWKTCPEVELPYYEKHKEILRAINLIS
;
A
#
# COMPACT_ATOMS: atom_id res chain seq x y z
N MET A 1 -1.29 2.27 26.25
CA MET A 1 -2.62 2.44 25.61
C MET A 1 -2.84 1.26 24.67
N GLN A 2 -4.06 0.73 24.60
CA GLN A 2 -4.36 -0.36 23.65
C GLN A 2 -4.37 0.23 22.23
N SER A 3 -3.69 -0.43 21.29
CA SER A 3 -3.66 -0.01 19.89
C SER A 3 -5.06 -0.06 19.28
N LEU A 4 -5.46 0.97 18.53
CA LEU A 4 -6.75 1.01 17.85
C LEU A 4 -6.78 0.06 16.63
N PRO A 5 -7.95 -0.53 16.26
CA PRO A 5 -8.01 -1.53 15.20
C PRO A 5 -7.72 -0.92 13.82
N CYS A 6 -6.96 -1.67 12.99
CA CYS A 6 -6.62 -1.30 11.62
C CYS A 6 -7.19 -2.33 10.64
N SER A 7 -7.89 -1.87 9.59
CA SER A 7 -8.24 -2.66 8.41
C SER A 7 -7.18 -2.47 7.33
N ILE A 8 -6.72 -3.56 6.72
CA ILE A 8 -5.86 -3.50 5.52
C ILE A 8 -6.76 -3.63 4.29
N ILE A 9 -6.60 -2.74 3.31
CA ILE A 9 -7.33 -2.79 2.05
C ILE A 9 -6.41 -3.18 0.89
N ILE A 10 -6.89 -4.13 0.07
CA ILE A 10 -6.13 -4.70 -1.05
C ILE A 10 -6.99 -4.65 -2.32
N PRO A 11 -6.75 -3.68 -3.22
CA PRO A 11 -7.32 -3.71 -4.56
C PRO A 11 -6.58 -4.73 -5.42
N THR A 12 -7.29 -5.63 -6.09
CA THR A 12 -6.67 -6.63 -6.97
C THR A 12 -7.35 -6.72 -8.35
N TYR A 13 -6.56 -7.09 -9.36
CA TYR A 13 -6.99 -7.39 -10.72
C TYR A 13 -5.97 -8.29 -11.41
N ASN A 14 -6.31 -9.56 -11.60
CA ASN A 14 -5.43 -10.57 -12.21
C ASN A 14 -4.05 -10.65 -11.51
N ARG A 15 -4.05 -10.82 -10.19
CA ARG A 15 -2.86 -10.76 -9.32
C ARG A 15 -2.59 -12.05 -8.53
N LYS A 16 -3.18 -13.19 -8.93
CA LYS A 16 -2.97 -14.49 -8.26
C LYS A 16 -1.50 -14.82 -8.07
N LYS A 17 -0.64 -14.49 -9.03
CA LYS A 17 0.81 -14.73 -8.95
C LYS A 17 1.50 -14.04 -7.78
N PHE A 18 0.91 -13.00 -7.19
CA PHE A 18 1.46 -12.27 -6.04
C PHE A 18 0.94 -12.76 -4.68
N GLU A 19 0.10 -13.78 -4.65
CA GLU A 19 -0.55 -14.28 -3.44
C GLU A 19 0.42 -14.48 -2.25
N LYS A 20 1.57 -15.13 -2.50
CA LYS A 20 2.60 -15.33 -1.48
C LYS A 20 3.26 -14.04 -1.01
N LEU A 21 3.41 -13.04 -1.89
CA LEU A 21 3.92 -11.73 -1.51
C LEU A 21 2.92 -10.99 -0.61
N ILE A 22 1.63 -11.06 -0.94
CA ILE A 22 0.56 -10.47 -0.13
C ILE A 22 0.54 -11.11 1.27
N GLU A 23 0.58 -12.44 1.36
CA GLU A 23 0.68 -13.15 2.65
C GLU A 23 1.89 -12.68 3.46
N TYR A 24 3.07 -12.66 2.83
CA TYR A 24 4.30 -12.20 3.46
C TYR A 24 4.17 -10.77 4.00
N ASN A 25 3.65 -9.85 3.20
CA ASN A 25 3.45 -8.44 3.57
C ASN A 25 2.52 -8.28 4.78
N ILE A 26 1.46 -9.08 4.86
CA ILE A 26 0.52 -9.06 5.98
C ILE A 26 1.15 -9.66 7.24
N LEU A 27 1.78 -10.84 7.11
CA LEU A 27 2.33 -11.59 8.24
C LEU A 27 3.55 -10.91 8.88
N CYS A 28 4.31 -10.13 8.12
CA CYS A 28 5.49 -9.45 8.65
C CYS A 28 5.17 -8.16 9.42
N GLN A 29 3.93 -7.64 9.38
CA GLN A 29 3.59 -6.39 10.05
C GLN A 29 3.75 -6.46 11.57
N THR A 30 4.40 -5.46 12.16
CA THR A 30 4.61 -5.37 13.62
C THR A 30 3.42 -4.77 14.36
N TYR A 31 2.49 -4.16 13.66
CA TYR A 31 1.29 -3.59 14.28
C TYR A 31 0.38 -4.68 14.85
N SER A 32 0.14 -4.65 16.15
CA SER A 32 -0.48 -5.76 16.90
C SER A 32 -2.00 -5.86 16.74
N ASN A 33 -2.69 -4.80 16.29
CA ASN A 33 -4.16 -4.77 16.20
C ASN A 33 -4.65 -4.63 14.75
N ILE A 34 -4.24 -5.56 13.88
CA ILE A 34 -4.85 -5.74 12.56
C ILE A 34 -6.18 -6.47 12.79
N LEU A 35 -7.29 -5.82 12.44
CA LEU A 35 -8.64 -6.33 12.65
C LEU A 35 -9.09 -7.27 11.52
N GLU A 36 -8.83 -6.86 10.28
CA GLU A 36 -9.32 -7.55 9.09
C GLU A 36 -8.53 -7.15 7.84
N ILE A 37 -8.66 -7.99 6.81
CA ILE A 37 -8.19 -7.74 5.45
C ILE A 37 -9.42 -7.61 4.56
N VAL A 38 -9.55 -6.50 3.84
CA VAL A 38 -10.65 -6.28 2.89
C VAL A 38 -10.08 -6.28 1.48
N ILE A 39 -10.55 -7.19 0.64
CA ILE A 39 -10.05 -7.41 -0.74
C ILE A 39 -11.18 -7.10 -1.72
N ALA A 40 -10.93 -6.28 -2.72
CA ALA A 40 -11.84 -6.09 -3.85
C ALA A 40 -11.16 -6.55 -5.13
N ASP A 41 -11.75 -7.56 -5.77
CA ASP A 41 -11.21 -8.24 -6.93
C ASP A 41 -12.16 -8.09 -8.12
N ASP A 42 -11.72 -7.39 -9.14
CA ASP A 42 -12.43 -7.23 -10.41
C ASP A 42 -11.71 -7.93 -11.58
N GLY A 43 -10.80 -8.88 -11.27
CA GLY A 43 -10.08 -9.70 -12.26
C GLY A 43 -10.82 -10.96 -12.65
N ASP A 44 -10.28 -11.67 -13.64
CA ASP A 44 -10.82 -12.92 -14.18
C ASP A 44 -10.00 -14.14 -13.76
N ASP A 45 -8.85 -13.92 -13.10
CA ASP A 45 -8.01 -15.01 -12.59
C ASP A 45 -8.59 -15.66 -11.33
N GLU A 46 -7.91 -16.69 -10.82
CA GLU A 46 -8.31 -17.35 -9.58
C GLU A 46 -8.30 -16.40 -8.39
N MET A 47 -9.28 -16.55 -7.51
CA MET A 47 -9.35 -15.83 -6.25
C MET A 47 -8.09 -16.05 -5.40
N LEU A 48 -7.64 -15.01 -4.71
CA LEU A 48 -6.58 -15.11 -3.71
C LEU A 48 -7.04 -15.98 -2.53
N GLN A 49 -6.19 -16.90 -2.10
CA GLN A 49 -6.42 -17.78 -0.95
C GLN A 49 -5.33 -17.53 0.09
N LEU A 50 -5.47 -16.45 0.85
CA LEU A 50 -4.46 -16.01 1.80
C LEU A 50 -4.52 -16.82 3.10
N ASN A 51 -3.39 -17.40 3.49
CA ASN A 51 -3.24 -18.10 4.77
C ASN A 51 -2.71 -17.15 5.85
N VAL A 52 -3.60 -16.34 6.41
CA VAL A 52 -3.31 -15.32 7.42
C VAL A 52 -4.25 -15.44 8.61
N PRO A 53 -3.84 -15.09 9.85
CA PRO A 53 -4.64 -15.26 11.05
C PRO A 53 -5.72 -14.16 11.25
N TYR A 54 -6.10 -13.47 10.19
CA TYR A 54 -7.04 -12.35 10.23
C TYR A 54 -8.32 -12.69 9.46
N SER A 55 -9.43 -12.07 9.84
CA SER A 55 -10.67 -12.15 9.07
C SER A 55 -10.48 -11.54 7.68
N ILE A 56 -10.89 -12.25 6.65
CA ILE A 56 -10.82 -11.78 5.25
C ILE A 56 -12.24 -11.49 4.76
N ASN A 57 -12.46 -10.25 4.33
CA ASN A 57 -13.65 -9.85 3.60
C ASN A 57 -13.31 -9.73 2.11
N TYR A 58 -13.57 -10.81 1.35
CA TYR A 58 -13.28 -10.88 -0.08
C TYR A 58 -14.52 -10.50 -0.91
N ILE A 59 -14.36 -9.49 -1.76
CA ILE A 59 -15.44 -8.92 -2.57
C ILE A 59 -15.07 -9.13 -4.05
N LYS A 60 -15.75 -10.08 -4.72
CA LYS A 60 -15.71 -10.19 -6.18
C LYS A 60 -16.67 -9.14 -6.73
N CYS A 61 -16.21 -8.32 -7.68
CA CYS A 61 -16.98 -7.21 -8.22
C CYS A 61 -16.74 -7.05 -9.74
N ASP A 62 -17.60 -6.28 -10.39
CA ASP A 62 -17.42 -5.92 -11.78
C ASP A 62 -16.21 -4.99 -11.96
N ARG A 63 -15.70 -4.91 -13.19
CA ARG A 63 -14.58 -4.06 -13.55
C ARG A 63 -14.88 -2.60 -13.23
N MET A 64 -13.98 -1.96 -12.48
CA MET A 64 -14.13 -0.58 -12.03
C MET A 64 -12.79 0.16 -12.02
N THR A 65 -12.83 1.49 -11.86
CA THR A 65 -11.61 2.30 -11.69
C THR A 65 -10.94 1.99 -10.35
N ILE A 66 -9.63 2.26 -10.25
CA ILE A 66 -8.91 2.03 -8.98
C ILE A 66 -9.48 2.91 -7.85
N GLY A 67 -9.89 4.14 -8.16
CA GLY A 67 -10.50 5.02 -7.16
C GLY A 67 -11.85 4.50 -6.67
N GLN A 68 -12.72 4.00 -7.55
CA GLN A 68 -13.97 3.32 -7.17
C GLN A 68 -13.68 2.10 -6.28
N LYS A 69 -12.66 1.30 -6.64
CA LYS A 69 -12.26 0.11 -5.88
C LYS A 69 -11.77 0.49 -4.47
N ARG A 70 -10.92 1.53 -4.34
CA ARG A 70 -10.49 2.03 -3.02
C ARG A 70 -11.65 2.55 -2.19
N ASN A 71 -12.64 3.21 -2.81
CA ASN A 71 -13.86 3.65 -2.13
C ASN A 71 -14.72 2.46 -1.67
N LEU A 72 -14.90 1.45 -2.52
CA LEU A 72 -15.60 0.21 -2.16
C LEU A 72 -14.93 -0.45 -0.95
N LEU A 73 -13.61 -0.63 -0.98
CA LEU A 73 -12.82 -1.23 0.09
C LEU A 73 -12.98 -0.44 1.40
N ALA A 74 -12.77 0.86 1.38
CA ALA A 74 -12.87 1.72 2.56
C ALA A 74 -14.28 1.70 3.17
N SER A 75 -15.34 1.63 2.35
CA SER A 75 -16.73 1.53 2.81
C SER A 75 -17.02 0.24 3.60
N LYS A 76 -16.25 -0.82 3.37
CA LYS A 76 -16.40 -2.14 4.03
C LYS A 76 -15.53 -2.30 5.26
N CYS A 77 -14.58 -1.39 5.50
CA CYS A 77 -13.69 -1.42 6.64
C CYS A 77 -14.41 -1.13 7.96
N LYS A 78 -14.05 -1.90 9.00
CA LYS A 78 -14.53 -1.76 10.38
C LYS A 78 -13.46 -1.18 11.32
N GLY A 79 -12.20 -1.16 10.88
CA GLY A 79 -11.08 -0.61 11.64
C GLY A 79 -11.20 0.90 11.83
N PHE A 80 -10.59 1.40 12.90
CA PHE A 80 -10.43 2.83 13.12
C PHE A 80 -9.46 3.45 12.12
N TYR A 81 -8.37 2.69 11.81
CA TYR A 81 -7.43 3.01 10.74
C TYR A 81 -7.69 2.15 9.51
N ILE A 82 -7.39 2.70 8.35
CA ILE A 82 -7.35 1.99 7.07
C ILE A 82 -5.93 2.13 6.51
N ALA A 83 -5.27 0.99 6.24
CA ALA A 83 -3.97 0.93 5.61
C ALA A 83 -4.10 0.37 4.19
N HIS A 84 -3.53 1.04 3.21
CA HIS A 84 -3.45 0.54 1.84
C HIS A 84 -2.36 -0.53 1.72
N MET A 85 -2.59 -1.55 0.91
CA MET A 85 -1.59 -2.53 0.55
C MET A 85 -1.83 -2.98 -0.89
N ASP A 86 -1.03 -2.49 -1.82
CA ASP A 86 -1.09 -2.92 -3.22
C ASP A 86 -0.44 -4.32 -3.36
N THR A 87 -0.86 -5.09 -4.33
CA THR A 87 -0.56 -6.52 -4.42
C THR A 87 0.87 -6.83 -4.85
N ASP A 88 1.51 -5.92 -5.56
CA ASP A 88 2.77 -6.11 -6.29
C ASP A 88 3.95 -5.30 -5.75
N ASP A 89 3.86 -4.81 -4.50
CA ASP A 89 4.92 -4.10 -3.81
C ASP A 89 5.33 -4.83 -2.51
N VAL A 90 6.54 -4.58 -2.00
CA VAL A 90 6.98 -5.09 -0.68
C VAL A 90 6.65 -4.06 0.38
N TYR A 91 5.85 -4.43 1.36
CA TYR A 91 5.58 -3.62 2.54
C TYR A 91 6.52 -3.99 3.68
N LEU A 92 7.19 -2.98 4.25
CA LEU A 92 8.13 -3.21 5.34
C LEU A 92 7.39 -3.56 6.65
N PRO A 93 8.00 -4.34 7.55
CA PRO A 93 7.33 -4.76 8.78
C PRO A 93 6.80 -3.61 9.64
N THR A 94 7.46 -2.46 9.58
CA THR A 94 7.11 -1.27 10.35
C THR A 94 6.03 -0.39 9.71
N TYR A 95 5.55 -0.71 8.51
CA TYR A 95 4.69 0.18 7.74
C TYR A 95 3.49 0.69 8.52
N ILE A 96 2.65 -0.21 9.03
CA ILE A 96 1.41 0.19 9.72
C ILE A 96 1.74 0.83 11.08
N GLU A 97 2.63 0.23 11.86
CA GLU A 97 3.02 0.74 13.18
C GLU A 97 3.64 2.14 13.10
N HIS A 98 4.57 2.34 12.17
CA HIS A 98 5.20 3.64 11.93
C HIS A 98 4.17 4.69 11.50
N SER A 99 3.28 4.35 10.59
CA SER A 99 2.23 5.24 10.09
C SER A 99 1.26 5.64 11.21
N VAL A 100 0.76 4.68 11.99
CA VAL A 100 -0.12 4.95 13.13
C VAL A 100 0.59 5.80 14.18
N SER A 101 1.85 5.51 14.48
CA SER A 101 2.65 6.33 15.41
C SER A 101 2.74 7.80 14.98
N ILE A 102 2.89 8.06 13.67
CA ILE A 102 2.89 9.44 13.14
C ILE A 102 1.51 10.09 13.34
N LEU A 103 0.42 9.38 12.99
CA LEU A 103 -0.95 9.88 13.15
C LEU A 103 -1.23 10.31 14.59
N GLU A 104 -0.86 9.47 15.55
CA GLU A 104 -1.08 9.73 16.97
C GLU A 104 -0.20 10.86 17.50
N ASN A 105 1.11 10.80 17.24
CA ASN A 105 2.08 11.77 17.80
C ASN A 105 1.89 13.17 17.20
N GLN A 106 1.53 13.27 15.92
CA GLN A 106 1.35 14.55 15.24
C GLN A 106 -0.12 15.01 15.21
N LYS A 107 -1.05 14.22 15.78
CA LYS A 107 -2.50 14.47 15.77
C LYS A 107 -3.02 14.73 14.36
N LYS A 108 -2.66 13.85 13.41
CA LYS A 108 -3.07 13.88 12.02
C LYS A 108 -4.12 12.82 11.72
N ASP A 109 -4.78 12.95 10.59
CA ASP A 109 -5.87 12.07 10.18
C ASP A 109 -5.49 11.17 9.01
N ALA A 110 -4.46 11.55 8.25
CA ALA A 110 -3.86 10.76 7.18
C ALA A 110 -2.33 10.87 7.20
N VAL A 111 -1.64 9.84 6.73
CA VAL A 111 -0.19 9.81 6.52
C VAL A 111 0.13 9.05 5.24
N GLY A 112 1.14 9.49 4.53
CA GLY A 112 1.66 8.87 3.33
C GLY A 112 2.94 9.54 2.88
N THR A 113 3.49 9.12 1.75
CA THR A 113 4.69 9.75 1.19
C THR A 113 4.63 9.77 -0.33
N SER A 114 5.18 10.81 -0.91
CA SER A 114 5.44 10.93 -2.34
C SER A 114 6.86 10.47 -2.71
N ASP A 115 7.70 10.19 -1.72
CA ASP A 115 8.99 9.56 -1.95
C ASP A 115 8.79 8.11 -2.38
N MET A 116 9.69 7.59 -3.22
CA MET A 116 9.63 6.23 -3.74
C MET A 116 11.01 5.58 -3.62
N VAL A 117 10.98 4.30 -3.31
CA VAL A 117 12.13 3.41 -3.40
C VAL A 117 11.76 2.27 -4.31
N PHE A 118 12.65 1.93 -5.26
CA PHE A 118 12.42 0.96 -6.31
C PHE A 118 13.38 -0.21 -6.23
N ILE A 119 12.90 -1.39 -6.63
CA ILE A 119 13.74 -2.54 -6.99
C ILE A 119 13.36 -3.01 -8.39
N TYR A 120 14.38 -3.25 -9.23
CA TYR A 120 14.25 -3.70 -10.61
C TYR A 120 14.52 -5.21 -10.72
N PRO A 121 14.07 -5.88 -11.80
CA PRO A 121 14.32 -7.31 -12.00
C PRO A 121 15.80 -7.72 -12.02
N ASP A 122 16.67 -6.80 -12.40
CA ASP A 122 18.14 -6.99 -12.38
C ASP A 122 18.78 -6.78 -10.99
N GLY A 123 17.95 -6.59 -9.95
CA GLY A 123 18.39 -6.38 -8.59
C GLY A 123 18.86 -4.96 -8.27
N LYS A 124 18.89 -4.06 -9.25
CA LYS A 124 19.21 -2.64 -9.01
C LYS A 124 18.13 -2.01 -8.16
N THR A 125 18.54 -1.05 -7.36
CA THR A 125 17.67 -0.24 -6.53
C THR A 125 17.72 1.21 -7.00
N GLY A 126 16.68 1.97 -6.68
CA GLY A 126 16.66 3.40 -6.96
C GLY A 126 15.76 4.13 -5.98
N SER A 127 15.96 5.42 -5.82
CA SER A 127 15.09 6.26 -5.00
C SER A 127 14.76 7.57 -5.69
N MET A 128 13.54 7.99 -5.54
CA MET A 128 13.05 9.29 -5.98
C MET A 128 12.48 10.03 -4.77
N ARG A 129 12.85 11.29 -4.62
CA ARG A 129 12.32 12.16 -3.59
C ARG A 129 11.40 13.21 -4.22
N ASN A 130 10.19 13.29 -3.72
CA ASN A 130 9.24 14.30 -4.13
C ASN A 130 8.72 15.04 -2.90
N PRO A 131 8.99 16.35 -2.76
CA PRO A 131 8.63 17.11 -1.55
C PRO A 131 7.13 17.44 -1.46
N LEU A 132 6.32 17.11 -2.47
CA LEU A 132 4.91 17.51 -2.53
C LEU A 132 4.00 16.47 -1.86
N LEU A 133 3.64 16.69 -0.60
CA LEU A 133 2.67 15.86 0.15
C LEU A 133 1.32 15.66 -0.57
N SER A 134 0.89 16.63 -1.36
CA SER A 134 -0.34 16.53 -2.15
C SER A 134 -0.28 15.47 -3.26
N MET A 135 0.89 14.89 -3.49
CA MET A 135 1.15 13.83 -4.46
C MET A 135 1.58 12.53 -3.76
N ALA A 136 1.14 12.30 -2.52
CA ALA A 136 1.46 11.04 -1.84
C ALA A 136 1.00 9.85 -2.69
N ASN A 137 1.88 8.86 -2.81
CA ASN A 137 1.56 7.61 -3.49
C ASN A 137 0.44 6.89 -2.72
N GLU A 138 -0.60 6.51 -3.41
CA GLU A 138 -1.78 5.86 -2.88
C GLU A 138 -1.44 4.59 -2.09
N ALA A 139 -0.46 3.83 -2.56
CA ALA A 139 0.00 2.60 -1.91
C ALA A 139 0.60 2.83 -0.52
N THR A 140 1.02 4.06 -0.19
CA THR A 140 1.65 4.39 1.11
C THR A 140 0.67 4.92 2.16
N LEU A 141 -0.61 5.07 1.80
CA LEU A 141 -1.58 5.76 2.65
C LEU A 141 -2.05 4.91 3.84
N VAL A 142 -2.00 5.52 5.02
CA VAL A 142 -2.75 5.09 6.20
C VAL A 142 -3.54 6.29 6.74
N TYR A 143 -4.81 6.09 7.05
CA TYR A 143 -5.69 7.16 7.51
C TYR A 143 -6.77 6.66 8.48
N LYS A 144 -7.32 7.57 9.27
CA LYS A 144 -8.51 7.31 10.07
C LYS A 144 -9.72 7.11 9.15
N LYS A 145 -10.59 6.16 9.46
CA LYS A 145 -11.80 5.92 8.65
C LYS A 145 -12.64 7.20 8.50
N SER A 146 -12.77 8.01 9.56
CA SER A 146 -13.47 9.30 9.52
C SER A 146 -12.91 10.27 8.47
N PHE A 147 -11.60 10.21 8.19
CA PHE A 147 -10.99 11.03 7.16
C PHE A 147 -11.49 10.67 5.76
N TRP A 148 -11.76 9.38 5.49
CA TRP A 148 -12.39 8.92 4.25
C TRP A 148 -13.90 9.24 4.26
N ASP A 149 -14.60 9.12 5.38
CA ASP A 149 -16.05 9.42 5.49
C ASP A 149 -16.34 10.88 5.09
N GLU A 150 -15.40 11.81 5.32
CA GLU A 150 -15.55 13.23 4.94
C GLU A 150 -15.34 13.47 3.44
N LYS A 151 -14.47 12.69 2.78
CA LYS A 151 -14.13 12.88 1.36
C LYS A 151 -13.56 11.60 0.76
N HIS A 152 -14.13 11.17 -0.34
CA HIS A 152 -13.75 9.95 -1.04
C HIS A 152 -12.63 10.15 -2.07
N PHE A 153 -12.03 9.06 -2.53
CA PHE A 153 -11.10 9.08 -3.66
C PHE A 153 -11.82 9.48 -4.95
N ALA A 154 -11.12 10.14 -5.87
CA ALA A 154 -11.64 10.36 -7.21
C ALA A 154 -11.87 9.02 -7.92
N GLU A 155 -12.94 8.91 -8.68
CA GLU A 155 -13.27 7.71 -9.46
C GLU A 155 -12.43 7.67 -10.75
N SER A 156 -11.10 7.64 -10.61
CA SER A 156 -10.11 7.67 -11.71
C SER A 156 -9.25 6.42 -11.71
N GLN A 157 -8.56 6.17 -12.83
CA GLN A 157 -7.62 5.04 -12.99
C GLN A 157 -6.22 5.34 -12.45
N SER A 158 -5.94 6.57 -12.07
CA SER A 158 -4.65 6.99 -11.52
C SER A 158 -4.80 8.30 -10.76
N SER A 159 -3.85 8.58 -9.86
CA SER A 159 -3.76 9.86 -9.12
C SER A 159 -5.01 10.18 -8.29
N GLU A 160 -5.73 9.16 -7.87
CA GLU A 160 -6.98 9.28 -7.09
C GLU A 160 -6.72 9.91 -5.72
N ALA A 161 -5.52 9.77 -5.16
CA ALA A 161 -5.14 10.40 -3.90
C ALA A 161 -4.96 11.92 -4.02
N ILE A 162 -4.62 12.44 -5.19
CA ILE A 162 -4.49 13.90 -5.37
C ILE A 162 -5.79 14.60 -5.00
N TYR A 163 -6.92 14.11 -5.49
CA TYR A 163 -8.24 14.65 -5.12
C TYR A 163 -8.55 14.40 -3.66
N PHE A 164 -8.31 13.20 -3.16
CA PHE A 164 -8.57 12.79 -1.79
C PHE A 164 -7.83 13.67 -0.77
N LEU A 165 -6.58 14.03 -1.04
CA LEU A 165 -5.73 14.87 -0.17
C LEU A 165 -5.86 16.37 -0.44
N LYS A 166 -6.44 16.78 -1.58
CA LYS A 166 -6.54 18.19 -1.96
C LYS A 166 -7.27 19.03 -0.91
N GLY A 167 -6.60 20.07 -0.42
CA GLY A 167 -7.14 20.99 0.60
C GLY A 167 -7.05 20.45 2.03
N ARG A 168 -6.43 19.25 2.25
CA ARG A 168 -6.36 18.57 3.55
C ARG A 168 -4.93 18.37 4.05
N HIS A 169 -3.96 19.09 3.49
CA HIS A 169 -2.55 18.99 3.85
C HIS A 169 -2.26 19.26 5.33
N TRP A 170 -3.08 20.05 6.00
CA TRP A 170 -2.97 20.31 7.43
C TRP A 170 -3.39 19.09 8.29
N GLN A 171 -4.22 18.20 7.75
CA GLN A 171 -4.60 16.92 8.37
C GLN A 171 -3.67 15.76 7.98
N THR A 172 -2.77 15.98 7.03
CA THR A 172 -1.91 14.93 6.46
C THR A 172 -0.47 15.09 6.93
N ALA A 173 0.17 13.98 7.30
CA ALA A 173 1.57 13.90 7.67
C ALA A 173 2.40 13.21 6.56
N HIS A 174 3.70 13.44 6.56
CA HIS A 174 4.64 12.74 5.68
C HIS A 174 5.27 11.56 6.41
N SER A 175 5.41 10.42 5.73
CA SER A 175 6.05 9.21 6.21
C SER A 175 7.44 9.03 5.59
N ASP A 176 8.33 8.34 6.28
CA ASP A 176 9.62 7.90 5.75
C ASP A 176 9.42 6.64 4.89
N ILE A 177 9.63 6.75 3.58
CA ILE A 177 9.45 5.64 2.63
C ILE A 177 10.27 4.41 3.02
N LYS A 178 11.44 4.58 3.64
CA LYS A 178 12.32 3.50 4.11
C LYS A 178 11.74 2.69 5.28
N LYS A 179 10.60 3.11 5.82
CA LYS A 179 9.83 2.39 6.84
C LYS A 179 8.50 1.89 6.35
N VAL A 180 8.14 2.21 5.11
CA VAL A 180 6.84 1.93 4.51
C VAL A 180 6.90 0.80 3.49
N MET A 181 7.54 1.03 2.34
CA MET A 181 7.49 0.06 1.26
C MET A 181 8.64 0.19 0.26
N ILE A 182 8.81 -0.85 -0.53
CA ILE A 182 9.68 -0.90 -1.71
C ILE A 182 8.81 -1.20 -2.92
N CYS A 183 8.83 -0.33 -3.89
CA CYS A 183 8.10 -0.50 -5.13
C CYS A 183 8.81 -1.47 -6.07
N ILE A 184 8.14 -2.54 -6.47
CA ILE A 184 8.72 -3.52 -7.39
C ILE A 184 8.44 -3.08 -8.83
N CYS A 185 9.51 -3.00 -9.63
CA CYS A 185 9.41 -2.68 -11.04
C CYS A 185 9.30 -3.98 -11.86
N HIS A 186 8.19 -4.19 -12.54
CA HIS A 186 7.95 -5.35 -13.39
C HIS A 186 7.11 -4.98 -14.61
N SER A 187 7.06 -5.87 -15.60
CA SER A 187 6.41 -5.62 -16.90
C SER A 187 4.89 -5.41 -16.85
N THR A 188 4.25 -5.77 -15.73
CA THR A 188 2.79 -5.63 -15.56
C THR A 188 2.40 -4.51 -14.59
N ASN A 189 3.32 -3.59 -14.25
CA ASN A 189 2.96 -2.37 -13.51
C ASN A 189 2.03 -1.50 -14.36
N THR A 190 1.08 -0.83 -13.72
CA THR A 190 0.16 0.09 -14.40
C THR A 190 0.89 1.32 -14.97
N VAL A 191 1.95 1.77 -14.29
CA VAL A 191 2.82 2.87 -14.74
C VAL A 191 4.18 2.30 -15.10
N ASP A 192 4.73 2.69 -16.26
CA ASP A 192 6.10 2.30 -16.65
C ASP A 192 7.11 2.94 -15.68
N LYS A 193 7.75 2.11 -14.87
CA LYS A 193 8.73 2.53 -13.88
C LYS A 193 10.17 2.61 -14.42
N ASN A 194 10.41 2.22 -15.66
CA ASN A 194 11.75 2.31 -16.28
C ASN A 194 12.25 3.76 -16.42
N VAL A 195 11.34 4.73 -16.48
CA VAL A 195 11.67 6.16 -16.52
C VAL A 195 12.49 6.61 -15.30
N TRP A 196 12.40 5.89 -14.18
CA TRP A 196 13.14 6.19 -12.94
C TRP A 196 14.37 5.31 -12.74
N LYS A 197 14.76 4.48 -13.71
CA LYS A 197 15.92 3.58 -13.60
C LYS A 197 17.24 4.31 -13.47
N THR A 198 17.29 5.61 -13.80
CA THR A 198 18.43 6.50 -13.63
C THR A 198 18.48 7.22 -12.28
N CYS A 199 17.47 6.98 -11.41
CA CYS A 199 17.48 7.54 -10.06
C CYS A 199 18.67 7.01 -9.24
N PRO A 200 19.16 7.80 -8.26
CA PRO A 200 20.25 7.37 -7.40
C PRO A 200 19.99 6.02 -6.74
N GLU A 201 20.99 5.13 -6.73
CA GLU A 201 20.92 3.88 -5.99
C GLU A 201 20.75 4.15 -4.50
N VAL A 202 20.07 3.23 -3.79
CA VAL A 202 19.82 3.33 -2.36
C VAL A 202 20.00 1.96 -1.71
N GLU A 203 20.62 1.96 -0.54
CA GLU A 203 20.61 0.78 0.32
C GLU A 203 19.25 0.65 0.99
N LEU A 204 18.62 -0.53 0.84
CA LEU A 204 17.28 -0.80 1.35
C LEU A 204 17.38 -1.52 2.70
N PRO A 205 16.71 -1.04 3.76
CA PRO A 205 16.59 -1.80 4.98
C PRO A 205 15.83 -3.12 4.70
N TYR A 206 16.36 -4.22 5.25
CA TYR A 206 15.78 -5.57 5.09
C TYR A 206 15.84 -6.15 3.67
N TYR A 207 16.58 -5.55 2.74
CA TYR A 207 16.63 -5.98 1.33
C TYR A 207 16.92 -7.48 1.16
N GLU A 208 17.88 -8.05 1.90
CA GLU A 208 18.22 -9.47 1.80
C GLU A 208 17.04 -10.39 2.17
N LYS A 209 16.25 -10.05 3.18
CA LYS A 209 15.05 -10.81 3.56
C LYS A 209 13.96 -10.76 2.49
N HIS A 210 13.87 -9.65 1.75
CA HIS A 210 12.88 -9.50 0.69
C HIS A 210 13.30 -10.20 -0.60
N LYS A 211 14.61 -10.36 -0.87
CA LYS A 211 15.13 -11.07 -2.05
C LYS A 211 14.60 -12.49 -2.15
N GLU A 212 14.54 -13.22 -1.04
CA GLU A 212 14.06 -14.61 -1.02
C GLU A 212 12.63 -14.72 -1.53
N ILE A 213 11.71 -13.89 -1.03
CA ILE A 213 10.32 -13.91 -1.49
C ILE A 213 10.20 -13.44 -2.93
N LEU A 214 10.95 -12.41 -3.34
CA LEU A 214 10.92 -11.90 -4.71
C LEU A 214 11.46 -12.91 -5.72
N ARG A 215 12.50 -13.68 -5.36
CA ARG A 215 13.00 -14.80 -6.18
C ARG A 215 11.99 -15.94 -6.24
N ALA A 216 11.37 -16.28 -5.12
CA ALA A 216 10.37 -17.36 -5.05
C ALA A 216 9.15 -17.11 -5.95
N ILE A 217 8.86 -15.85 -6.28
CA ILE A 217 7.76 -15.46 -7.18
C ILE A 217 8.27 -14.94 -8.55
N ASN A 218 9.55 -15.18 -8.86
CA ASN A 218 10.21 -14.83 -10.13
C ASN A 218 10.13 -13.34 -10.51
N LEU A 219 10.22 -12.43 -9.54
CA LEU A 219 10.24 -10.98 -9.79
C LEU A 219 11.64 -10.38 -9.87
N ILE A 220 12.63 -11.03 -9.27
CA ILE A 220 14.05 -10.70 -9.42
C ILE A 220 14.87 -11.97 -9.69
N SER A 221 16.02 -11.80 -10.32
CA SER A 221 17.00 -12.87 -10.57
C SER A 221 17.83 -13.22 -9.33
#